data_e6c0f031e602c848743bd207346e7ecb
#
_entry.id   e6c0f031e602c848743bd207346e7ecb
#
_cell.length_a   1.000
_cell.length_b   1.000
_cell.length_c   1.000
_cell.angle_alpha   90.00
_cell.angle_beta   90.00
_cell.angle_gamma   90.00
#
_symmetry.space_group_name_H-M   'P 1'
#
loop_
_entity.id
_entity.type
_entity.pdbx_description
1 polymer ?
#
loop_
_entity_poly.entity_id
_entity_poly.type
_entity_poly.pdbx_seq_one_letter_code
_entity_poly.pdbx_strand_id
1 'polypeptide(L)'
;IGIISVLILTLIIGLLAFKTRNDQWNVWKLNKDITFYNNSPLLSTADGPYFLNQAKYLNQNKSVSLHLEKRFFPEYDKEIGKNNSNDEDSIFNISLLPITINYFSSFFNNDLLLAANKLIPISALITAMSITVFFIILGFGYEGVVAGLGASLSQSIYVRTSVGRVDTDLLNIGLFYLILGLVLASIKVEGNKKKLTLICIAGFFNFLFTWWYQHPGFLIPFVFTLVLLQFFNRQKLKISIIQIILFLLFSGPFSVIGSFSNLVIFVNEFLLFASR
;
A
#
# COMPACT_ATOMS: atom_id res chain seq x y z
N ILE A 1 -29.07 -4.69 -8.24
CA ILE A 1 -28.01 -5.60 -8.71
C ILE A 1 -27.83 -6.64 -7.61
N GLY A 2 -27.87 -7.94 -7.96
CA GLY A 2 -27.57 -9.00 -6.99
C GLY A 2 -26.11 -8.92 -6.54
N ILE A 3 -25.84 -9.18 -5.27
CA ILE A 3 -24.48 -9.16 -4.69
C ILE A 3 -23.53 -10.03 -5.52
N ILE A 4 -24.01 -11.16 -6.01
CA ILE A 4 -23.21 -12.08 -6.83
C ILE A 4 -22.75 -11.42 -8.13
N SER A 5 -23.63 -10.70 -8.83
CA SER A 5 -23.26 -9.99 -10.08
C SER A 5 -22.16 -8.95 -9.84
N VAL A 6 -22.26 -8.21 -8.74
CA VAL A 6 -21.26 -7.21 -8.34
C VAL A 6 -19.91 -7.85 -8.05
N LEU A 7 -19.89 -8.97 -7.33
CA LEU A 7 -18.66 -9.71 -7.02
C LEU A 7 -18.00 -10.25 -8.29
N ILE A 8 -18.79 -10.82 -9.21
CA ILE A 8 -18.28 -11.31 -10.49
C ILE A 8 -17.67 -10.17 -11.31
N LEU A 9 -18.37 -9.05 -11.44
CA LEU A 9 -17.88 -7.88 -12.19
C LEU A 9 -16.58 -7.33 -11.56
N THR A 10 -16.53 -7.22 -10.24
CA THR A 10 -15.32 -6.79 -9.52
C THR A 10 -14.13 -7.70 -9.83
N LEU A 11 -14.36 -9.02 -9.82
CA LEU A 11 -13.32 -10.00 -10.18
C LEU A 11 -12.89 -9.86 -11.64
N ILE A 12 -13.84 -9.69 -12.57
CA ILE A 12 -13.54 -9.48 -14.01
C ILE A 12 -12.65 -8.25 -14.19
N ILE A 13 -12.94 -7.13 -13.52
CA ILE A 13 -12.11 -5.92 -13.61
C ILE A 13 -10.71 -6.16 -13.08
N GLY A 14 -10.58 -6.84 -11.93
CA GLY A 14 -9.28 -7.23 -11.40
C GLY A 14 -8.50 -8.09 -12.40
N LEU A 15 -9.14 -9.10 -12.99
CA LEU A 15 -8.51 -9.97 -14.00
C LEU A 15 -8.13 -9.22 -15.29
N LEU A 16 -8.90 -8.23 -15.72
CA LEU A 16 -8.53 -7.37 -16.84
C LEU A 16 -7.29 -6.52 -16.50
N ALA A 17 -7.23 -5.94 -15.31
CA ALA A 17 -6.06 -5.21 -14.85
C ALA A 17 -4.82 -6.12 -14.77
N PHE A 18 -4.95 -7.32 -14.25
CA PHE A 18 -3.91 -8.34 -14.23
C PHE A 18 -3.44 -8.67 -15.65
N LYS A 19 -4.39 -9.00 -16.55
CA LYS A 19 -4.09 -9.38 -17.93
C LYS A 19 -3.31 -8.31 -18.67
N THR A 20 -3.71 -7.05 -18.57
CA THR A 20 -3.03 -5.94 -19.27
C THR A 20 -1.56 -5.81 -18.84
N ARG A 21 -1.20 -6.03 -17.57
CA ARG A 21 0.21 -6.02 -17.09
C ARG A 21 0.96 -7.27 -17.51
N ASN A 22 0.29 -8.42 -17.51
CA ASN A 22 0.91 -9.64 -18.01
C ASN A 22 1.13 -9.61 -19.53
N ASP A 23 0.24 -8.98 -20.29
CA ASP A 23 0.44 -8.75 -21.74
C ASP A 23 1.62 -7.79 -21.99
N GLN A 24 1.76 -6.73 -21.17
CA GLN A 24 2.95 -5.86 -21.21
C GLN A 24 4.25 -6.67 -20.96
N TRP A 25 4.24 -7.59 -19.99
CA TRP A 25 5.37 -8.50 -19.77
C TRP A 25 5.70 -9.35 -21.01
N ASN A 26 4.67 -9.83 -21.72
CA ASN A 26 4.87 -10.59 -22.95
C ASN A 26 5.45 -9.71 -24.07
N VAL A 27 5.00 -8.46 -24.20
CA VAL A 27 5.58 -7.48 -25.14
C VAL A 27 7.06 -7.21 -24.81
N TRP A 28 7.42 -7.09 -23.54
CA TRP A 28 8.80 -6.93 -23.11
C TRP A 28 9.67 -8.12 -23.55
N LYS A 29 9.17 -9.35 -23.37
CA LYS A 29 9.88 -10.55 -23.83
C LYS A 29 10.09 -10.63 -25.34
N LEU A 30 9.20 -10.05 -26.14
CA LEU A 30 9.34 -9.98 -27.58
C LEU A 30 10.39 -8.94 -28.02
N ASN A 31 10.65 -7.94 -27.18
CA ASN A 31 11.58 -6.85 -27.45
C ASN A 31 12.79 -6.91 -26.49
N LYS A 32 13.38 -8.09 -26.32
CA LYS A 32 14.45 -8.32 -25.33
C LYS A 32 15.66 -7.43 -25.53
N ASP A 33 15.99 -7.07 -26.77
CA ASP A 33 17.17 -6.26 -27.10
C ASP A 33 17.18 -4.89 -26.42
N ILE A 34 15.99 -4.33 -26.13
CA ILE A 34 15.83 -3.02 -25.51
C ILE A 34 15.25 -3.05 -24.10
N THR A 35 14.66 -4.19 -23.68
CA THR A 35 13.96 -4.32 -22.39
C THR A 35 14.69 -5.24 -21.41
N PHE A 36 15.75 -5.93 -21.85
CA PHE A 36 16.54 -6.83 -21.02
C PHE A 36 18.02 -6.50 -21.13
N TYR A 37 18.76 -6.72 -20.06
CA TYR A 37 20.22 -6.71 -20.03
C TYR A 37 20.70 -8.02 -19.41
N ASN A 38 21.59 -8.74 -20.11
CA ASN A 38 22.09 -10.05 -19.68
C ASN A 38 20.96 -11.02 -19.25
N ASN A 39 19.90 -11.14 -20.06
CA ASN A 39 18.69 -11.94 -19.80
C ASN A 39 17.85 -11.49 -18.59
N SER A 40 18.18 -10.40 -17.95
CA SER A 40 17.40 -9.82 -16.85
C SER A 40 16.58 -8.63 -17.31
N PRO A 41 15.29 -8.52 -16.94
CA PRO A 41 14.46 -7.39 -17.31
C PRO A 41 15.01 -6.10 -16.69
N LEU A 42 14.96 -5.02 -17.45
CA LEU A 42 15.37 -3.71 -16.97
C LEU A 42 14.36 -3.20 -15.89
N LEU A 43 14.88 -2.41 -14.98
CA LEU A 43 14.03 -1.67 -14.02
C LEU A 43 13.68 -0.31 -14.61
N SER A 44 12.45 0.11 -14.44
CA SER A 44 11.93 1.39 -14.94
C SER A 44 11.83 2.47 -13.86
N THR A 45 12.28 2.17 -12.62
CA THR A 45 12.32 3.11 -11.48
C THR A 45 13.69 3.15 -10.85
N ALA A 46 14.07 4.31 -10.32
CA ALA A 46 15.29 4.48 -9.55
C ALA A 46 15.25 3.72 -8.20
N ASP A 47 14.07 3.56 -7.60
CA ASP A 47 13.89 2.86 -6.33
C ASP A 47 13.92 1.33 -6.46
N GLY A 48 13.69 0.80 -7.67
CA GLY A 48 13.67 -0.65 -7.91
C GLY A 48 14.93 -1.37 -7.44
N PRO A 49 16.15 -0.91 -7.77
CA PRO A 49 17.38 -1.51 -7.28
C PRO A 49 17.49 -1.50 -5.75
N TYR A 50 17.00 -0.48 -5.08
CA TYR A 50 17.00 -0.38 -3.61
C TYR A 50 16.18 -1.49 -2.98
N PHE A 51 14.93 -1.68 -3.41
CA PHE A 51 14.05 -2.73 -2.88
C PHE A 51 14.55 -4.13 -3.22
N LEU A 52 15.08 -4.35 -4.42
CA LEU A 52 15.65 -5.64 -4.80
C LEU A 52 16.90 -5.97 -4.00
N ASN A 53 17.75 -4.99 -3.71
CA ASN A 53 18.90 -5.20 -2.85
C ASN A 53 18.50 -5.58 -1.42
N GLN A 54 17.51 -4.92 -0.84
CA GLN A 54 16.97 -5.31 0.47
C GLN A 54 16.45 -6.76 0.45
N ALA A 55 15.67 -7.14 -0.58
CA ALA A 55 15.19 -8.50 -0.75
C ALA A 55 16.35 -9.50 -0.88
N LYS A 56 17.44 -9.14 -1.57
CA LYS A 56 18.64 -9.96 -1.69
C LYS A 56 19.36 -10.16 -0.35
N TYR A 57 19.48 -9.11 0.47
CA TYR A 57 20.07 -9.22 1.81
C TYR A 57 19.24 -10.15 2.70
N LEU A 58 17.90 -10.03 2.66
CA LEU A 58 16.99 -10.93 3.36
C LEU A 58 17.18 -12.37 2.91
N ASN A 59 17.28 -12.63 1.61
CA ASN A 59 17.50 -13.97 1.07
C ASN A 59 18.84 -14.59 1.53
N GLN A 60 19.84 -13.75 1.75
CA GLN A 60 21.18 -14.17 2.21
C GLN A 60 21.32 -14.22 3.73
N ASN A 61 20.24 -14.01 4.49
CA ASN A 61 20.24 -13.88 5.97
C ASN A 61 21.30 -12.87 6.49
N LYS A 62 21.56 -11.81 5.70
CA LYS A 62 22.47 -10.73 6.09
C LYS A 62 21.71 -9.62 6.80
N SER A 63 22.40 -8.95 7.73
CA SER A 63 21.85 -7.75 8.36
C SER A 63 21.49 -6.70 7.32
N VAL A 64 20.27 -6.17 7.40
CA VAL A 64 19.74 -5.16 6.48
C VAL A 64 20.11 -3.75 6.94
N SER A 65 20.48 -3.57 8.20
CA SER A 65 20.93 -2.28 8.76
C SER A 65 22.10 -1.69 7.97
N LEU A 66 23.08 -2.52 7.61
CA LEU A 66 24.22 -2.16 6.75
C LEU A 66 23.82 -1.64 5.36
N HIS A 67 22.58 -1.89 4.93
CA HIS A 67 22.11 -1.51 3.60
C HIS A 67 21.30 -0.21 3.59
N LEU A 68 20.64 0.12 4.70
CA LEU A 68 19.96 1.39 4.88
C LEU A 68 20.94 2.57 4.73
N GLU A 69 22.18 2.40 5.18
CA GLU A 69 23.25 3.38 5.03
C GLU A 69 23.60 3.68 3.56
N LYS A 70 23.39 2.74 2.64
CA LYS A 70 23.73 2.90 1.21
C LYS A 70 22.69 3.62 0.37
N ARG A 71 21.54 3.97 0.91
CA ARG A 71 20.52 4.77 0.22
C ARG A 71 20.92 6.23 0.08
N PHE A 72 21.78 6.72 0.97
CA PHE A 72 22.19 8.10 1.04
C PHE A 72 23.43 8.35 0.17
N PHE A 73 23.56 9.55 -0.38
CA PHE A 73 24.78 9.96 -1.07
C PHE A 73 25.97 9.92 -0.07
N PRO A 74 27.17 9.49 -0.50
CA PRO A 74 28.30 9.25 0.39
C PRO A 74 28.69 10.40 1.30
N GLU A 75 28.33 11.64 0.95
CA GLU A 75 28.69 12.86 1.69
C GLU A 75 27.70 13.21 2.82
N TYR A 76 26.46 12.67 2.76
CA TYR A 76 25.43 13.00 3.76
C TYR A 76 25.47 12.08 4.99
N ASP A 77 26.27 11.03 4.96
CA ASP A 77 26.07 9.84 5.80
C ASP A 77 26.92 9.76 7.06
N LYS A 78 27.99 10.56 7.17
CA LYS A 78 28.94 10.38 8.29
C LYS A 78 28.39 10.82 9.64
N GLU A 79 27.39 11.71 9.67
CA GLU A 79 26.84 12.24 10.92
C GLU A 79 25.51 11.61 11.34
N ILE A 80 24.66 11.19 10.39
CA ILE A 80 23.34 10.60 10.69
C ILE A 80 23.47 9.12 11.05
N GLY A 81 24.33 8.36 10.37
CA GLY A 81 24.52 6.93 10.62
C GLY A 81 25.12 6.60 11.98
N LYS A 82 25.87 7.53 12.59
CA LYS A 82 26.50 7.29 13.90
C LYS A 82 25.53 7.35 15.09
N ASN A 83 24.39 8.01 14.96
CA ASN A 83 23.45 8.17 16.07
C ASN A 83 22.39 7.05 16.16
N ASN A 84 22.28 6.18 15.16
CA ASN A 84 21.25 5.14 15.11
C ASN A 84 21.81 3.71 15.21
N SER A 85 23.07 3.53 15.59
CA SER A 85 23.73 2.21 15.69
C SER A 85 23.21 1.31 16.82
N ASN A 86 22.26 1.77 17.60
CA ASN A 86 21.62 1.00 18.68
C ASN A 86 20.19 0.54 18.33
N ASP A 87 19.65 0.87 17.16
CA ASP A 87 18.38 0.31 16.73
C ASP A 87 18.61 -1.14 16.30
N GLU A 88 18.12 -2.05 17.14
CA GLU A 88 18.02 -3.48 16.85
C GLU A 88 17.52 -3.70 15.42
N ASP A 89 18.06 -4.71 14.74
CA ASP A 89 17.65 -5.14 13.38
C ASP A 89 16.16 -5.57 13.34
N SER A 90 15.25 -4.60 13.48
CA SER A 90 13.84 -4.86 13.43
C SER A 90 13.40 -5.01 11.97
N ILE A 91 12.72 -6.11 11.67
CA ILE A 91 12.12 -6.36 10.34
C ILE A 91 11.18 -5.22 9.91
N PHE A 92 10.68 -4.43 10.86
CA PHE A 92 9.80 -3.29 10.59
C PHE A 92 10.55 -2.06 10.07
N ASN A 93 11.88 -2.02 10.15
CA ASN A 93 12.70 -0.98 9.53
C ASN A 93 12.80 -1.16 8.01
N ILE A 94 12.40 -2.33 7.50
CA ILE A 94 12.33 -2.65 6.07
C ILE A 94 10.89 -2.53 5.62
N SER A 95 10.64 -1.95 4.45
CA SER A 95 9.28 -1.94 3.90
C SER A 95 8.79 -3.37 3.61
N LEU A 96 7.47 -3.56 3.60
CA LEU A 96 6.88 -4.88 3.34
C LEU A 96 7.17 -5.38 1.91
N LEU A 97 7.47 -4.48 0.95
CA LEU A 97 7.74 -4.85 -0.44
C LEU A 97 8.94 -5.79 -0.61
N PRO A 98 10.16 -5.50 -0.10
CA PRO A 98 11.30 -6.43 -0.17
C PRO A 98 11.02 -7.79 0.48
N ILE A 99 10.30 -7.80 1.60
CA ILE A 99 9.92 -9.04 2.29
C ILE A 99 8.99 -9.86 1.40
N THR A 100 8.01 -9.21 0.78
CA THR A 100 7.08 -9.86 -0.16
C THR A 100 7.82 -10.40 -1.37
N ILE A 101 8.75 -9.64 -1.95
CA ILE A 101 9.58 -10.10 -3.09
C ILE A 101 10.40 -11.32 -2.69
N ASN A 102 11.07 -11.26 -1.54
CA ASN A 102 11.90 -12.37 -1.05
C ASN A 102 11.06 -13.64 -0.85
N TYR A 103 9.94 -13.54 -0.16
CA TYR A 103 9.04 -14.68 0.04
C TYR A 103 8.50 -15.21 -1.30
N PHE A 104 8.07 -14.32 -2.19
CA PHE A 104 7.51 -14.69 -3.48
C PHE A 104 8.56 -15.30 -4.43
N SER A 105 9.84 -14.96 -4.28
CA SER A 105 10.93 -15.49 -5.09
C SER A 105 11.10 -17.00 -4.93
N SER A 106 10.71 -17.57 -3.79
CA SER A 106 10.75 -19.03 -3.57
C SER A 106 9.94 -19.82 -4.60
N PHE A 107 8.90 -19.21 -5.19
CA PHE A 107 8.10 -19.80 -6.27
C PHE A 107 8.76 -19.68 -7.65
N PHE A 108 9.88 -18.94 -7.76
CA PHE A 108 10.59 -18.65 -9.01
C PHE A 108 12.08 -18.97 -8.91
N ASN A 109 12.46 -20.08 -8.28
CA ASN A 109 13.84 -20.51 -8.11
C ASN A 109 14.76 -19.45 -7.46
N ASN A 110 14.21 -18.66 -6.54
CA ASN A 110 14.87 -17.53 -5.87
C ASN A 110 15.28 -16.38 -6.83
N ASP A 111 14.65 -16.28 -8.00
CA ASP A 111 14.80 -15.13 -8.89
C ASP A 111 13.98 -13.96 -8.36
N LEU A 112 14.64 -13.06 -7.63
CA LEU A 112 14.04 -11.88 -7.01
C LEU A 112 13.46 -10.90 -8.04
N LEU A 113 14.15 -10.74 -9.17
CA LEU A 113 13.71 -9.79 -10.19
C LEU A 113 12.49 -10.30 -10.95
N LEU A 114 12.45 -11.59 -11.25
CA LEU A 114 11.27 -12.23 -11.84
C LEU A 114 10.10 -12.19 -10.86
N ALA A 115 10.33 -12.51 -9.58
CA ALA A 115 9.31 -12.44 -8.54
C ALA A 115 8.73 -11.03 -8.41
N ALA A 116 9.57 -9.99 -8.36
CA ALA A 116 9.14 -8.60 -8.30
C ALA A 116 8.26 -8.23 -9.50
N ASN A 117 8.66 -8.61 -10.72
CA ASN A 117 7.87 -8.34 -11.91
C ASN A 117 6.54 -9.13 -11.94
N LYS A 118 6.48 -10.32 -11.32
CA LYS A 118 5.24 -11.11 -11.21
C LYS A 118 4.29 -10.57 -10.14
N LEU A 119 4.77 -9.80 -9.16
CA LEU A 119 3.93 -9.09 -8.21
C LEU A 119 3.17 -7.92 -8.85
N ILE A 120 3.69 -7.32 -9.92
CA ILE A 120 3.08 -6.17 -10.59
C ILE A 120 1.64 -6.46 -11.06
N PRO A 121 1.36 -7.51 -11.85
CA PRO A 121 -0.01 -7.84 -12.26
C PRO A 121 -0.93 -8.12 -11.07
N ILE A 122 -0.44 -8.76 -10.03
CA ILE A 122 -1.20 -9.06 -8.80
C ILE A 122 -1.58 -7.76 -8.09
N SER A 123 -0.64 -6.83 -7.97
CA SER A 123 -0.88 -5.52 -7.37
C SER A 123 -1.91 -4.70 -8.16
N ALA A 124 -1.84 -4.75 -9.49
CA ALA A 124 -2.82 -4.10 -10.36
C ALA A 124 -4.24 -4.70 -10.19
N LEU A 125 -4.35 -6.03 -10.06
CA LEU A 125 -5.60 -6.71 -9.75
C LEU A 125 -6.19 -6.22 -8.43
N ILE A 126 -5.39 -6.24 -7.36
CA ILE A 126 -5.83 -5.80 -6.03
C ILE A 126 -6.28 -4.34 -6.07
N THR A 127 -5.51 -3.47 -6.70
CA THR A 127 -5.83 -2.03 -6.81
C THR A 127 -7.15 -1.81 -7.54
N ALA A 128 -7.35 -2.44 -8.69
CA ALA A 128 -8.58 -2.31 -9.48
C ALA A 128 -9.81 -2.82 -8.70
N MET A 129 -9.69 -3.96 -8.03
CA MET A 129 -10.76 -4.50 -7.18
C MET A 129 -11.06 -3.58 -5.99
N SER A 130 -10.05 -3.05 -5.32
CA SER A 130 -10.22 -2.16 -4.16
C SER A 130 -10.97 -0.88 -4.53
N ILE A 131 -10.63 -0.26 -5.66
CA ILE A 131 -11.32 0.93 -6.15
C ILE A 131 -12.77 0.60 -6.51
N THR A 132 -13.00 -0.52 -7.22
CA THR A 132 -14.34 -0.96 -7.58
C THR A 132 -15.21 -1.15 -6.35
N VAL A 133 -14.72 -1.91 -5.36
CA VAL A 133 -15.44 -2.19 -4.10
C VAL A 133 -15.72 -0.90 -3.33
N PHE A 134 -14.78 0.03 -3.28
CA PHE A 134 -14.97 1.32 -2.64
C PHE A 134 -16.18 2.07 -3.21
N PHE A 135 -16.27 2.22 -4.52
CA PHE A 135 -17.40 2.91 -5.17
C PHE A 135 -18.72 2.16 -4.99
N ILE A 136 -18.70 0.82 -5.01
CA ILE A 136 -19.89 0.01 -4.72
C ILE A 136 -20.38 0.23 -3.28
N ILE A 137 -19.47 0.31 -2.30
CA ILE A 137 -19.82 0.61 -0.91
C ILE A 137 -20.43 2.00 -0.79
N LEU A 138 -19.99 2.98 -1.59
CA LEU A 138 -20.61 4.30 -1.65
C LEU A 138 -22.05 4.27 -2.18
N GLY A 139 -22.46 3.21 -2.86
CA GLY A 139 -23.78 3.04 -3.44
C GLY A 139 -23.81 3.16 -4.97
N PHE A 140 -22.64 3.32 -5.59
CA PHE A 140 -22.48 3.36 -7.04
C PHE A 140 -22.33 1.92 -7.57
N GLY A 141 -23.41 1.28 -7.96
CA GLY A 141 -23.43 -0.09 -8.46
C GLY A 141 -22.59 -0.30 -9.73
N TYR A 142 -23.20 -0.09 -10.90
CA TYR A 142 -22.48 -0.21 -12.18
C TYR A 142 -21.46 0.89 -12.41
N GLU A 143 -21.72 2.09 -11.91
CA GLU A 143 -20.79 3.22 -11.96
C GLU A 143 -19.49 2.89 -11.21
N GLY A 144 -19.58 2.15 -10.10
CA GLY A 144 -18.43 1.64 -9.38
C GLY A 144 -17.59 0.67 -10.22
N VAL A 145 -18.25 -0.19 -11.00
CA VAL A 145 -17.58 -1.08 -11.97
C VAL A 145 -16.86 -0.28 -13.04
N VAL A 146 -17.51 0.74 -13.63
CA VAL A 146 -16.91 1.63 -14.62
C VAL A 146 -15.73 2.42 -14.02
N ALA A 147 -15.88 2.93 -12.78
CA ALA A 147 -14.82 3.63 -12.08
C ALA A 147 -13.57 2.75 -11.86
N GLY A 148 -13.77 1.50 -11.43
CA GLY A 148 -12.68 0.53 -11.27
C GLY A 148 -11.98 0.20 -12.58
N LEU A 149 -12.74 0.02 -13.66
CA LEU A 149 -12.19 -0.20 -14.99
C LEU A 149 -11.40 1.03 -15.47
N GLY A 150 -11.99 2.21 -15.39
CA GLY A 150 -11.34 3.47 -15.77
C GLY A 150 -10.07 3.74 -14.97
N ALA A 151 -10.10 3.49 -13.65
CA ALA A 151 -8.92 3.61 -12.81
C ALA A 151 -7.80 2.65 -13.21
N SER A 152 -8.14 1.38 -13.47
CA SER A 152 -7.14 0.36 -13.84
C SER A 152 -6.46 0.64 -15.18
N LEU A 153 -7.14 1.32 -16.09
CA LEU A 153 -6.64 1.71 -17.42
C LEU A 153 -6.12 3.15 -17.47
N SER A 154 -6.35 3.96 -16.43
CA SER A 154 -5.84 5.34 -16.39
C SER A 154 -4.32 5.34 -16.50
N GLN A 155 -3.77 6.28 -17.26
CA GLN A 155 -2.33 6.41 -17.48
C GLN A 155 -1.55 6.50 -16.16
N SER A 156 -2.09 7.25 -15.19
CA SER A 156 -1.45 7.44 -13.88
C SER A 156 -1.26 6.13 -13.12
N ILE A 157 -2.29 5.28 -13.04
CA ILE A 157 -2.22 3.99 -12.34
C ILE A 157 -1.48 2.96 -13.20
N TYR A 158 -1.70 2.99 -14.53
CA TYR A 158 -1.04 2.09 -15.45
C TYR A 158 0.49 2.23 -15.38
N VAL A 159 1.02 3.44 -15.44
CA VAL A 159 2.47 3.70 -15.36
C VAL A 159 3.02 3.26 -14.01
N ARG A 160 2.31 3.52 -12.91
CA ARG A 160 2.73 3.12 -11.55
C ARG A 160 2.71 1.61 -11.29
N THR A 161 1.94 0.86 -12.08
CA THR A 161 1.84 -0.60 -12.03
C THR A 161 2.34 -1.26 -13.30
N SER A 162 3.32 -0.65 -13.99
CA SER A 162 3.90 -1.18 -15.23
C SER A 162 5.07 -2.14 -14.96
N VAL A 163 5.35 -3.00 -15.92
CA VAL A 163 6.48 -3.93 -15.88
C VAL A 163 7.79 -3.17 -15.65
N GLY A 164 8.68 -3.73 -14.85
CA GLY A 164 9.95 -3.12 -14.47
C GLY A 164 9.85 -2.07 -13.36
N ARG A 165 8.62 -1.63 -12.99
CA ARG A 165 8.43 -0.66 -11.91
C ARG A 165 8.29 -1.37 -10.55
N VAL A 166 9.42 -1.67 -9.94
CA VAL A 166 9.47 -2.26 -8.60
C VAL A 166 9.52 -1.13 -7.57
N ASP A 167 8.35 -0.78 -7.05
CA ASP A 167 8.16 0.36 -6.17
C ASP A 167 6.96 0.14 -5.24
N THR A 168 6.92 0.80 -4.09
CA THR A 168 5.78 0.75 -3.15
C THR A 168 4.49 1.33 -3.75
N ASP A 169 4.59 2.16 -4.78
CA ASP A 169 3.44 2.69 -5.53
C ASP A 169 2.50 1.62 -6.07
N LEU A 170 2.98 0.38 -6.23
CA LEU A 170 2.19 -0.76 -6.73
C LEU A 170 0.88 -1.00 -5.98
N LEU A 171 0.87 -0.83 -4.65
CA LEU A 171 -0.31 -1.08 -3.81
C LEU A 171 -0.82 0.15 -3.06
N ASN A 172 -0.10 1.29 -3.09
CA ASN A 172 -0.48 2.47 -2.31
C ASN A 172 -1.93 2.89 -2.56
N ILE A 173 -2.32 3.00 -3.82
CA ILE A 173 -3.68 3.40 -4.20
C ILE A 173 -4.69 2.32 -3.81
N GLY A 174 -4.37 1.04 -4.06
CA GLY A 174 -5.25 -0.07 -3.75
C GLY A 174 -5.54 -0.19 -2.26
N LEU A 175 -4.52 -0.15 -1.42
CA LEU A 175 -4.66 -0.20 0.04
C LEU A 175 -5.42 1.02 0.58
N PHE A 176 -5.15 2.22 0.06
CA PHE A 176 -5.85 3.43 0.44
C PHE A 176 -7.38 3.29 0.23
N TYR A 177 -7.81 2.91 -0.97
CA TYR A 177 -9.24 2.73 -1.28
C TYR A 177 -9.86 1.56 -0.51
N LEU A 178 -9.12 0.49 -0.27
CA LEU A 178 -9.58 -0.64 0.53
C LEU A 178 -9.88 -0.22 1.98
N ILE A 179 -8.94 0.47 2.64
CA ILE A 179 -9.10 0.95 4.01
C ILE A 179 -10.28 1.91 4.09
N LEU A 180 -10.33 2.89 3.20
CA LEU A 180 -11.42 3.87 3.17
C LEU A 180 -12.78 3.20 2.92
N GLY A 181 -12.83 2.21 2.03
CA GLY A 181 -14.04 1.41 1.78
C GLY A 181 -14.50 0.64 3.02
N LEU A 182 -13.58 0.01 3.75
CA LEU A 182 -13.90 -0.71 4.98
C LEU A 182 -14.40 0.22 6.10
N VAL A 183 -13.79 1.41 6.25
CA VAL A 183 -14.24 2.44 7.18
C VAL A 183 -15.67 2.87 6.83
N LEU A 184 -15.98 3.16 5.56
CA LEU A 184 -17.32 3.51 5.10
C LEU A 184 -18.32 2.37 5.29
N ALA A 185 -17.94 1.14 4.96
CA ALA A 185 -18.79 -0.03 5.16
C ALA A 185 -19.15 -0.22 6.63
N SER A 186 -18.21 0.03 7.56
CA SER A 186 -18.45 -0.10 9.00
C SER A 186 -19.55 0.81 9.51
N ILE A 187 -19.80 1.93 8.84
CA ILE A 187 -20.84 2.89 9.22
C ILE A 187 -22.18 2.50 8.64
N LYS A 188 -22.18 1.93 7.43
CA LYS A 188 -23.41 1.54 6.72
C LYS A 188 -24.04 0.24 7.21
N VAL A 189 -23.22 -0.72 7.67
CA VAL A 189 -23.74 -2.02 8.13
C VAL A 189 -24.53 -1.90 9.43
N GLU A 190 -25.53 -2.75 9.58
CA GLU A 190 -26.28 -2.90 10.81
C GLU A 190 -25.61 -3.89 11.76
N GLY A 191 -25.72 -3.61 13.06
CA GLY A 191 -25.20 -4.45 14.13
C GLY A 191 -23.75 -4.13 14.54
N ASN A 192 -23.57 -3.89 15.85
CA ASN A 192 -22.30 -3.43 16.42
C ASN A 192 -21.14 -4.40 16.16
N LYS A 193 -21.38 -5.72 16.24
CA LYS A 193 -20.32 -6.72 15.98
C LYS A 193 -19.75 -6.55 14.57
N LYS A 194 -20.60 -6.45 13.54
CA LYS A 194 -20.13 -6.27 12.15
C LYS A 194 -19.37 -4.96 11.99
N LYS A 195 -19.85 -3.86 12.59
CA LYS A 195 -19.17 -2.56 12.57
C LYS A 195 -17.75 -2.67 13.14
N LEU A 196 -17.62 -3.26 14.32
CA LEU A 196 -16.34 -3.41 15.01
C LEU A 196 -15.40 -4.33 14.24
N THR A 197 -15.88 -5.45 13.69
CA THR A 197 -15.08 -6.34 12.85
C THR A 197 -14.53 -5.63 11.63
N LEU A 198 -15.34 -4.85 10.90
CA LEU A 198 -14.87 -4.10 9.73
C LEU A 198 -13.81 -3.05 10.10
N ILE A 199 -13.96 -2.40 11.24
CA ILE A 199 -12.95 -1.44 11.73
C ILE A 199 -11.64 -2.13 12.13
N CYS A 200 -11.69 -3.30 12.78
CA CYS A 200 -10.49 -4.08 13.06
C CYS A 200 -9.77 -4.49 11.77
N ILE A 201 -10.52 -4.93 10.76
CA ILE A 201 -9.96 -5.29 9.45
C ILE A 201 -9.38 -4.03 8.77
N ALA A 202 -10.06 -2.89 8.82
CA ALA A 202 -9.55 -1.63 8.27
C ALA A 202 -8.24 -1.21 8.96
N GLY A 203 -8.17 -1.29 10.29
CA GLY A 203 -6.95 -1.03 11.06
C GLY A 203 -5.80 -1.96 10.66
N PHE A 204 -6.07 -3.27 10.52
CA PHE A 204 -5.07 -4.23 10.07
C PHE A 204 -4.53 -3.90 8.66
N PHE A 205 -5.41 -3.54 7.71
CA PHE A 205 -4.94 -3.10 6.40
C PHE A 205 -4.18 -1.77 6.46
N ASN A 206 -4.53 -0.87 7.39
CA ASN A 206 -3.73 0.34 7.62
C ASN A 206 -2.34 0.02 8.18
N PHE A 207 -2.22 -0.99 9.07
CA PHE A 207 -0.94 -1.51 9.52
C PHE A 207 -0.10 -2.01 8.33
N LEU A 208 -0.67 -2.85 7.46
CA LEU A 208 0.01 -3.34 6.26
C LEU A 208 0.40 -2.19 5.32
N PHE A 209 -0.47 -1.20 5.15
CA PHE A 209 -0.21 -0.04 4.31
C PHE A 209 0.94 0.81 4.86
N THR A 210 0.96 1.07 6.16
CA THR A 210 2.04 1.81 6.81
C THR A 210 3.37 1.07 6.71
N TRP A 211 3.36 -0.24 6.86
CA TRP A 211 4.55 -1.07 6.69
C TRP A 211 5.01 -1.16 5.23
N TRP A 212 4.07 -1.24 4.28
CA TRP A 212 4.35 -1.25 2.85
C TRP A 212 4.99 0.06 2.38
N TYR A 213 4.38 1.19 2.73
CA TYR A 213 4.76 2.51 2.24
C TYR A 213 5.74 3.25 3.18
N GLN A 214 5.87 2.78 4.41
CA GLN A 214 6.67 3.42 5.48
C GLN A 214 6.30 4.89 5.72
N HIS A 215 5.02 5.24 5.60
CA HIS A 215 4.52 6.60 5.78
C HIS A 215 3.36 6.63 6.80
N PRO A 216 3.66 6.66 8.10
CA PRO A 216 2.65 6.57 9.17
C PRO A 216 1.63 7.73 9.14
N GLY A 217 1.97 8.86 8.52
CA GLY A 217 1.08 10.02 8.40
C GLY A 217 -0.27 9.73 7.73
N PHE A 218 -0.39 8.67 6.95
CA PHE A 218 -1.66 8.25 6.36
C PHE A 218 -2.71 7.77 7.38
N LEU A 219 -2.33 7.48 8.60
CA LEU A 219 -3.28 7.21 9.69
C LEU A 219 -4.21 8.40 9.94
N ILE A 220 -3.69 9.62 9.85
CA ILE A 220 -4.42 10.86 10.16
C ILE A 220 -5.68 11.02 9.29
N PRO A 221 -5.60 10.99 7.95
CA PRO A 221 -6.79 11.11 7.10
C PRO A 221 -7.82 10.00 7.32
N PHE A 222 -7.41 8.78 7.64
CA PHE A 222 -8.36 7.70 7.93
C PHE A 222 -9.09 7.91 9.26
N VAL A 223 -8.38 8.30 10.32
CA VAL A 223 -9.01 8.62 11.61
C VAL A 223 -9.91 9.83 11.46
N PHE A 224 -9.47 10.88 10.78
CA PHE A 224 -10.28 12.07 10.52
C PHE A 224 -11.56 11.72 9.75
N THR A 225 -11.46 10.92 8.68
CA THR A 225 -12.61 10.44 7.93
C THR A 225 -13.57 9.65 8.82
N LEU A 226 -13.03 8.75 9.66
CA LEU A 226 -13.85 7.97 10.59
C LEU A 226 -14.61 8.86 11.56
N VAL A 227 -13.96 9.87 12.15
CA VAL A 227 -14.57 10.84 13.06
C VAL A 227 -15.68 11.63 12.35
N LEU A 228 -15.40 12.20 11.18
CA LEU A 228 -16.38 12.97 10.40
C LEU A 228 -17.62 12.13 10.08
N LEU A 229 -17.41 10.92 9.57
CA LEU A 229 -18.51 10.04 9.17
C LEU A 229 -19.38 9.64 10.36
N GLN A 230 -18.79 9.43 11.54
CA GLN A 230 -19.51 9.14 12.76
C GLN A 230 -20.33 10.34 13.24
N PHE A 231 -19.78 11.54 13.13
CA PHE A 231 -20.47 12.79 13.44
C PHE A 231 -21.71 12.99 12.55
N PHE A 232 -21.57 12.85 11.23
CA PHE A 232 -22.68 12.98 10.30
C PHE A 232 -23.73 11.87 10.44
N ASN A 233 -23.31 10.66 10.80
CA ASN A 233 -24.22 9.52 10.96
C ASN A 233 -24.86 9.45 12.36
N ARG A 234 -24.62 10.43 13.23
CA ARG A 234 -25.17 10.52 14.58
C ARG A 234 -25.05 9.22 15.40
N GLN A 235 -23.93 8.53 15.27
CA GLN A 235 -23.68 7.30 16.03
C GLN A 235 -23.57 7.59 17.52
N LYS A 236 -23.92 6.58 18.36
CA LYS A 236 -23.73 6.70 19.80
C LYS A 236 -22.26 6.91 20.13
N LEU A 237 -21.91 7.94 20.87
CA LEU A 237 -20.54 8.34 21.22
C LEU A 237 -19.69 7.16 21.72
N LYS A 238 -20.26 6.29 22.57
CA LYS A 238 -19.57 5.10 23.08
C LYS A 238 -19.07 4.17 21.96
N ILE A 239 -19.90 3.91 20.95
CA ILE A 239 -19.54 3.04 19.81
C ILE A 239 -18.47 3.73 18.96
N SER A 240 -18.60 5.03 18.75
CA SER A 240 -17.63 5.83 17.99
C SER A 240 -16.23 5.78 18.62
N ILE A 241 -16.16 5.98 19.94
CA ILE A 241 -14.89 5.89 20.67
C ILE A 241 -14.29 4.50 20.56
N ILE A 242 -15.08 3.43 20.72
CA ILE A 242 -14.60 2.05 20.59
C ILE A 242 -14.06 1.80 19.17
N GLN A 243 -14.73 2.28 18.14
CA GLN A 243 -14.26 2.12 16.75
C GLN A 243 -12.92 2.83 16.52
N ILE A 244 -12.74 4.04 17.03
CA ILE A 244 -11.47 4.77 16.91
C ILE A 244 -10.35 4.02 17.64
N ILE A 245 -10.59 3.59 18.88
CA ILE A 245 -9.62 2.84 19.65
C ILE A 245 -9.23 1.54 18.94
N LEU A 246 -10.19 0.77 18.44
CA LEU A 246 -9.92 -0.47 17.72
C LEU A 246 -9.15 -0.21 16.43
N PHE A 247 -9.51 0.81 15.65
CA PHE A 247 -8.78 1.18 14.46
C PHE A 247 -7.30 1.47 14.78
N LEU A 248 -7.04 2.28 15.80
CA LEU A 248 -5.70 2.63 16.24
C LEU A 248 -4.92 1.41 16.73
N LEU A 249 -5.53 0.56 17.58
CA LEU A 249 -4.88 -0.66 18.07
C LEU A 249 -4.46 -1.61 16.93
N PHE A 250 -5.35 -1.82 15.96
CA PHE A 250 -5.06 -2.71 14.84
C PHE A 250 -4.15 -2.09 13.77
N SER A 251 -3.98 -0.76 13.77
CA SER A 251 -3.02 -0.07 12.90
C SER A 251 -1.57 -0.22 13.36
N GLY A 252 -1.33 -0.76 14.56
CA GLY A 252 0.00 -1.00 15.10
C GLY A 252 0.62 0.24 15.79
N PRO A 253 1.49 0.00 16.79
CA PRO A 253 2.04 1.08 17.63
C PRO A 253 2.92 2.06 16.87
N PHE A 254 3.73 1.60 15.92
CA PHE A 254 4.62 2.48 15.14
C PHE A 254 3.86 3.38 14.16
N SER A 255 2.71 2.94 13.63
CA SER A 255 1.82 3.81 12.85
C SER A 255 1.28 4.94 13.70
N VAL A 256 0.91 4.65 14.94
CA VAL A 256 0.38 5.65 15.87
C VAL A 256 1.47 6.64 16.28
N ILE A 257 2.65 6.16 16.68
CA ILE A 257 3.76 7.01 17.13
C ILE A 257 4.22 7.95 16.01
N GLY A 258 4.49 7.40 14.81
CA GLY A 258 4.89 8.20 13.67
C GLY A 258 3.82 9.21 13.21
N SER A 259 2.54 8.83 13.29
CA SER A 259 1.45 9.76 12.96
C SER A 259 1.30 10.87 13.97
N PHE A 260 1.54 10.59 15.25
CA PHE A 260 1.45 11.60 16.31
C PHE A 260 2.55 12.66 16.13
N SER A 261 3.80 12.25 15.85
CA SER A 261 4.87 13.19 15.54
C SER A 261 4.58 14.03 14.30
N ASN A 262 4.05 13.42 13.23
CA ASN A 262 3.64 14.15 12.02
C ASN A 262 2.49 15.11 12.28
N LEU A 263 1.53 14.77 13.14
CA LEU A 263 0.46 15.66 13.54
C LEU A 263 1.00 16.88 14.28
N VAL A 264 1.95 16.69 15.21
CA VAL A 264 2.58 17.79 15.95
C VAL A 264 3.34 18.73 14.99
N ILE A 265 4.08 18.17 14.04
CA ILE A 265 4.77 18.96 12.99
C ILE A 265 3.75 19.77 12.18
N PHE A 266 2.70 19.12 11.67
CA PHE A 266 1.66 19.79 10.89
C PHE A 266 0.97 20.92 11.66
N VAL A 267 0.62 20.70 12.94
CA VAL A 267 0.00 21.72 13.78
C VAL A 267 0.95 22.90 13.99
N ASN A 268 2.24 22.64 14.23
CA ASN A 268 3.25 23.69 14.38
C ASN A 268 3.43 24.50 13.09
N GLU A 269 3.50 23.84 11.93
CA GLU A 269 3.61 24.54 10.63
C GLU A 269 2.35 25.36 10.33
N PHE A 270 1.16 24.83 10.64
CA PHE A 270 -0.09 25.56 10.48
C PHE A 270 -0.16 26.81 11.39
N LEU A 271 0.25 26.68 12.65
CA LEU A 271 0.30 27.80 13.58
C LEU A 271 1.32 28.87 13.13
N LEU A 272 2.47 28.45 12.63
CA LEU A 272 3.47 29.37 12.06
C LEU A 272 2.96 30.08 10.81
N PHE A 273 2.20 29.40 9.95
CA PHE A 273 1.55 30.01 8.80
C PHE A 273 0.47 31.01 9.22
N ALA A 274 -0.38 30.64 10.20
CA ALA A 274 -1.46 31.51 10.69
C ALA A 274 -0.98 32.73 11.47
N SER A 275 0.27 32.72 11.94
CA SER A 275 0.91 33.85 12.66
C SER A 275 1.62 34.87 11.74
N ARG A 276 1.72 34.54 10.46
CA ARG A 276 2.28 35.41 9.41
C ARG A 276 1.20 36.19 8.68
#